data_e780b1c4ef89d0df5814d1cfef937863
#
_entry.id   e780b1c4ef89d0df5814d1cfef937863
#
_cell.length_a   1.000
_cell.length_b   1.000
_cell.length_c   1.000
_cell.angle_alpha   90.00
_cell.angle_beta   90.00
_cell.angle_gamma   90.00
#
_symmetry.space_group_name_H-M   'P 1'
#
loop_
_entity.id
_entity.type
_entity.pdbx_description
1 polymer ?
#
loop_
_entity_poly.entity_id
_entity_poly.type
_entity_poly.pdbx_seq_one_letter_code
_entity_poly.pdbx_strand_id
1 'polypeptide(L)'
;IDRERLLKICRLIQERELKVHWISMGRVDTVDEELLTVMRKAGCDNVYLGVESGSEEILQRLKKGITLDQVMKAFQQARRAGIKTQAFFMLGGPGETKETLKETIDFAVRLDPDNAQFAAAVPYPGTEMYEESLRKGYLRAQTWEDYAARDIVLETETLSRLDLEKARLEAYRRFYLRPRFMLRTAARLTSAREFRRVWRGTLSIVSRLIYFSQNVKRKTRKSPQGALESA
;
A
#
# COMPACT_ATOMS: atom_id res chain seq x y z
N ILE A 1 16.83 -7.13 -6.90
CA ILE A 1 17.80 -6.23 -6.21
C ILE A 1 19.15 -6.92 -6.26
N ASP A 2 20.15 -6.19 -6.70
CA ASP A 2 21.56 -6.64 -6.62
C ASP A 2 22.05 -6.40 -5.17
N ARG A 3 22.08 -7.48 -4.39
CA ARG A 3 22.44 -7.46 -2.97
C ARG A 3 23.90 -7.00 -2.76
N GLU A 4 24.82 -7.50 -3.56
CA GLU A 4 26.25 -7.17 -3.42
C GLU A 4 26.51 -5.69 -3.68
N ARG A 5 25.89 -5.16 -4.74
CA ARG A 5 25.96 -3.74 -5.07
C ARG A 5 25.38 -2.87 -3.93
N LEU A 6 24.24 -3.26 -3.36
CA LEU A 6 23.62 -2.52 -2.26
C LEU A 6 24.52 -2.53 -1.02
N LEU A 7 25.08 -3.67 -0.65
CA LEU A 7 26.02 -3.79 0.46
C LEU A 7 27.28 -2.94 0.23
N LYS A 8 27.82 -2.92 -0.99
CA LYS A 8 28.97 -2.08 -1.36
C LYS A 8 28.65 -0.59 -1.22
N ILE A 9 27.48 -0.16 -1.67
CA ILE A 9 27.01 1.24 -1.50
C ILE A 9 26.95 1.59 -0.01
N CYS A 10 26.32 0.73 0.81
CA CYS A 10 26.21 0.97 2.24
C CYS A 10 27.58 1.07 2.93
N ARG A 11 28.54 0.21 2.56
CA ARG A 11 29.93 0.28 3.08
C ARG A 11 30.60 1.60 2.70
N LEU A 12 30.53 2.00 1.44
CA LEU A 12 31.12 3.26 0.97
C LEU A 12 30.53 4.49 1.67
N ILE A 13 29.22 4.48 1.97
CA ILE A 13 28.57 5.55 2.75
C ILE A 13 29.19 5.61 4.14
N GLN A 14 29.37 4.46 4.80
CA GLN A 14 29.93 4.39 6.14
C GLN A 14 31.43 4.74 6.17
N GLU A 15 32.24 4.19 5.28
CA GLU A 15 33.67 4.46 5.16
C GLU A 15 34.00 5.93 4.88
N ARG A 16 33.13 6.60 4.13
CA ARG A 16 33.27 8.03 3.80
C ARG A 16 32.55 8.95 4.81
N GLU A 17 31.99 8.38 5.87
CA GLU A 17 31.24 9.10 6.92
C GLU A 17 30.13 10.02 6.39
N LEU A 18 29.51 9.61 5.27
CA LEU A 18 28.46 10.41 4.63
C LEU A 18 27.20 10.44 5.48
N LYS A 19 26.77 11.64 5.89
CA LYS A 19 25.52 11.86 6.65
C LYS A 19 24.33 11.97 5.69
N VAL A 20 23.88 10.83 5.17
CA VAL A 20 22.77 10.74 4.22
C VAL A 20 21.53 10.12 4.88
N HIS A 21 20.33 10.58 4.46
CA HIS A 21 19.07 9.96 4.80
C HIS A 21 18.37 9.52 3.52
N TRP A 22 18.06 8.25 3.41
CA TRP A 22 17.49 7.68 2.20
C TRP A 22 16.42 6.64 2.49
N ILE A 23 15.65 6.32 1.48
CA ILE A 23 14.62 5.29 1.49
C ILE A 23 14.90 4.29 0.37
N SER A 24 14.53 3.04 0.59
CA SER A 24 14.65 1.98 -0.42
C SER A 24 13.28 1.42 -0.76
N MET A 25 13.12 1.00 -2.01
CA MET A 25 12.00 0.17 -2.44
C MET A 25 12.51 -1.24 -2.73
N GLY A 26 11.73 -2.24 -2.37
CA GLY A 26 12.13 -3.63 -2.55
C GLY A 26 10.97 -4.61 -2.51
N ARG A 27 11.33 -5.87 -2.71
CA ARG A 27 10.43 -7.01 -2.53
C ARG A 27 10.67 -7.64 -1.17
N VAL A 28 9.66 -8.22 -0.59
CA VAL A 28 9.76 -8.86 0.74
C VAL A 28 10.69 -10.08 0.77
N ASP A 29 10.84 -10.77 -0.37
CA ASP A 29 11.71 -11.94 -0.54
C ASP A 29 13.19 -11.60 -0.81
N THR A 30 13.52 -10.31 -0.93
CA THR A 30 14.90 -9.85 -1.20
C THR A 30 15.56 -9.17 0.00
N VAL A 31 14.89 -9.09 1.13
CA VAL A 31 15.40 -8.46 2.34
C VAL A 31 15.52 -9.46 3.49
N ASP A 32 16.55 -9.29 4.31
CA ASP A 32 16.75 -10.00 5.56
C ASP A 32 17.27 -9.05 6.64
N GLU A 33 17.36 -9.54 7.88
CA GLU A 33 17.75 -8.72 9.03
C GLU A 33 19.17 -8.18 8.91
N GLU A 34 20.10 -8.96 8.34
CA GLU A 34 21.49 -8.55 8.12
C GLU A 34 21.56 -7.36 7.16
N LEU A 35 20.96 -7.50 5.96
CA LEU A 35 20.92 -6.45 4.95
C LEU A 35 20.27 -5.18 5.49
N LEU A 36 19.12 -5.32 6.14
CA LEU A 36 18.38 -4.20 6.72
C LEU A 36 19.19 -3.48 7.81
N THR A 37 19.93 -4.23 8.62
CA THR A 37 20.83 -3.65 9.65
C THR A 37 21.95 -2.84 9.02
N VAL A 38 22.58 -3.35 7.95
CA VAL A 38 23.62 -2.63 7.22
C VAL A 38 23.06 -1.38 6.55
N MET A 39 21.88 -1.48 5.92
CA MET A 39 21.17 -0.34 5.34
C MET A 39 20.87 0.74 6.39
N ARG A 40 20.40 0.32 7.58
CA ARG A 40 20.09 1.25 8.68
C ARG A 40 21.33 2.02 9.13
N LYS A 41 22.46 1.34 9.30
CA LYS A 41 23.75 1.96 9.65
C LYS A 41 24.23 2.94 8.58
N ALA A 42 23.90 2.68 7.32
CA ALA A 42 24.21 3.57 6.19
C ALA A 42 23.18 4.69 5.97
N GLY A 43 22.25 4.94 6.93
CA GLY A 43 21.29 6.04 6.88
C GLY A 43 19.96 5.73 6.17
N CYS A 44 19.66 4.45 5.89
CA CYS A 44 18.33 4.09 5.39
C CYS A 44 17.30 4.21 6.52
N ASP A 45 16.38 5.14 6.38
CA ASP A 45 15.34 5.39 7.39
C ASP A 45 14.07 4.57 7.15
N ASN A 46 13.80 4.20 5.91
CA ASN A 46 12.54 3.57 5.54
C ASN A 46 12.72 2.58 4.37
N VAL A 47 12.03 1.45 4.43
CA VAL A 47 11.91 0.52 3.31
C VAL A 47 10.45 0.40 2.88
N TYR A 48 10.24 0.48 1.57
CA TYR A 48 8.94 0.37 0.93
C TYR A 48 8.83 -1.01 0.31
N LEU A 49 7.91 -1.83 0.80
CA LEU A 49 7.76 -3.23 0.42
C LEU A 49 6.41 -3.48 -0.24
N GLY A 50 6.44 -4.05 -1.45
CA GLY A 50 5.23 -4.49 -2.13
C GLY A 50 4.70 -5.78 -1.54
N VAL A 51 3.57 -5.69 -0.84
CA VAL A 51 2.82 -6.83 -0.29
C VAL A 51 1.77 -7.30 -1.29
N GLU A 52 1.08 -6.37 -1.90
CA GLU A 52 0.03 -6.44 -2.89
C GLU A 52 -1.30 -6.95 -2.33
N SER A 53 -1.35 -8.14 -1.72
CA SER A 53 -2.58 -8.72 -1.17
C SER A 53 -2.33 -9.43 0.17
N GLY A 54 -3.36 -9.55 0.97
CA GLY A 54 -3.41 -10.37 2.16
C GLY A 54 -4.07 -11.73 1.93
N SER A 55 -4.33 -12.09 0.68
CA SER A 55 -4.84 -13.40 0.26
C SER A 55 -3.78 -14.15 -0.54
N GLU A 56 -3.48 -15.40 -0.13
CA GLU A 56 -2.52 -16.26 -0.86
C GLU A 56 -3.01 -16.54 -2.28
N GLU A 57 -4.31 -16.73 -2.46
CA GLU A 57 -4.90 -16.94 -3.78
C GLU A 57 -4.61 -15.76 -4.71
N ILE A 58 -4.81 -14.54 -4.22
CA ILE A 58 -4.58 -13.34 -5.03
C ILE A 58 -3.08 -13.14 -5.30
N LEU A 59 -2.20 -13.42 -4.33
CA LEU A 59 -0.74 -13.39 -4.55
C LEU A 59 -0.30 -14.36 -5.65
N GLN A 60 -0.90 -15.55 -5.71
CA GLN A 60 -0.65 -16.54 -6.77
C GLN A 60 -1.14 -16.02 -8.14
N ARG A 61 -2.36 -15.47 -8.21
CA ARG A 61 -2.92 -14.89 -9.45
C ARG A 61 -2.09 -13.71 -9.98
N LEU A 62 -1.54 -12.90 -9.07
CA LEU A 62 -0.61 -11.81 -9.39
C LEU A 62 0.80 -12.30 -9.77
N LYS A 63 1.05 -13.61 -9.69
CA LYS A 63 2.37 -14.21 -9.96
C LYS A 63 3.48 -13.54 -9.16
N LYS A 64 3.13 -13.09 -7.92
CA LYS A 64 4.07 -12.34 -7.07
C LYS A 64 5.23 -13.20 -6.57
N GLY A 65 5.00 -14.54 -6.43
CA GLY A 65 6.03 -15.50 -5.98
C GLY A 65 6.47 -15.33 -4.53
N ILE A 66 5.58 -14.80 -3.68
CA ILE A 66 5.80 -14.63 -2.24
C ILE A 66 4.63 -15.23 -1.46
N THR A 67 4.85 -15.56 -0.18
CA THR A 67 3.82 -16.01 0.76
C THR A 67 3.57 -14.97 1.85
N LEU A 68 2.41 -15.04 2.51
CA LEU A 68 2.08 -14.16 3.64
C LEU A 68 3.06 -14.34 4.81
N ASP A 69 3.60 -15.54 5.01
CA ASP A 69 4.63 -15.79 6.02
C ASP A 69 5.95 -15.09 5.70
N GLN A 70 6.37 -15.10 4.43
CA GLN A 70 7.53 -14.34 3.99
C GLN A 70 7.33 -12.84 4.21
N VAL A 71 6.12 -12.32 3.93
CA VAL A 71 5.77 -10.92 4.20
C VAL A 71 5.90 -10.64 5.71
N MET A 72 5.26 -11.43 6.56
CA MET A 72 5.34 -11.25 8.02
C MET A 72 6.78 -11.26 8.51
N LYS A 73 7.60 -12.20 8.05
CA LYS A 73 9.02 -12.31 8.40
C LYS A 73 9.81 -11.07 8.00
N ALA A 74 9.65 -10.58 6.77
CA ALA A 74 10.36 -9.39 6.28
C ALA A 74 10.05 -8.14 7.13
N PHE A 75 8.78 -7.92 7.48
CA PHE A 75 8.39 -6.79 8.31
C PHE A 75 8.85 -6.93 9.77
N GLN A 76 8.90 -8.13 10.31
CA GLN A 76 9.49 -8.39 11.63
C GLN A 76 11.00 -8.11 11.63
N GLN A 77 11.74 -8.54 10.61
CA GLN A 77 13.16 -8.28 10.45
C GLN A 77 13.46 -6.77 10.31
N ALA A 78 12.66 -6.05 9.52
CA ALA A 78 12.79 -4.60 9.40
C ALA A 78 12.59 -3.88 10.76
N ARG A 79 11.62 -4.35 11.54
CA ARG A 79 11.37 -3.83 12.90
C ARG A 79 12.55 -4.07 13.84
N ARG A 80 13.17 -5.28 13.79
CA ARG A 80 14.37 -5.61 14.58
C ARG A 80 15.57 -4.76 14.16
N ALA A 81 15.75 -4.53 12.87
CA ALA A 81 16.80 -3.68 12.31
C ALA A 81 16.57 -2.17 12.60
N GLY A 82 15.42 -1.78 13.18
CA GLY A 82 15.09 -0.38 13.48
C GLY A 82 14.81 0.48 12.23
N ILE A 83 14.47 -0.16 11.09
CA ILE A 83 14.05 0.53 9.87
C ILE A 83 12.52 0.65 9.86
N LYS A 84 12.00 1.83 9.52
CA LYS A 84 10.58 2.04 9.29
C LYS A 84 10.13 1.35 8.01
N THR A 85 8.88 0.93 7.99
CA THR A 85 8.32 0.22 6.85
C THR A 85 7.11 0.92 6.27
N GLN A 86 7.00 0.88 4.94
CA GLN A 86 5.75 1.15 4.23
C GLN A 86 5.34 -0.07 3.43
N ALA A 87 4.11 -0.53 3.65
CA ALA A 87 3.51 -1.60 2.89
C ALA A 87 2.67 -1.04 1.74
N PHE A 88 2.80 -1.62 0.55
CA PHE A 88 1.93 -1.34 -0.59
C PHE A 88 0.95 -2.49 -0.77
N PHE A 89 -0.33 -2.14 -0.84
CA PHE A 89 -1.42 -3.07 -1.13
C PHE A 89 -2.15 -2.61 -2.39
N MET A 90 -2.51 -3.57 -3.24
CA MET A 90 -3.30 -3.39 -4.44
C MET A 90 -4.70 -3.96 -4.20
N LEU A 91 -5.73 -3.21 -4.57
CA LEU A 91 -7.14 -3.60 -4.43
C LEU A 91 -7.79 -3.68 -5.82
N GLY A 92 -8.54 -4.72 -6.08
CA GLY A 92 -9.20 -4.94 -7.36
C GLY A 92 -8.31 -5.64 -8.39
N GLY A 93 -7.34 -6.43 -7.94
CA GLY A 93 -6.52 -7.29 -8.79
C GLY A 93 -7.32 -8.42 -9.46
N PRO A 94 -6.69 -9.18 -10.38
CA PRO A 94 -7.33 -10.29 -11.06
C PRO A 94 -7.91 -11.32 -10.10
N GLY A 95 -9.19 -11.63 -10.24
CA GLY A 95 -9.90 -12.63 -9.42
C GLY A 95 -10.23 -12.20 -8.00
N GLU A 96 -10.01 -10.93 -7.64
CA GLU A 96 -10.33 -10.45 -6.32
C GLU A 96 -11.84 -10.37 -6.08
N THR A 97 -12.27 -10.65 -4.84
CA THR A 97 -13.66 -10.64 -4.38
C THR A 97 -13.77 -9.74 -3.13
N LYS A 98 -14.99 -9.55 -2.62
CA LYS A 98 -15.20 -8.81 -1.37
C LYS A 98 -14.55 -9.50 -0.18
N GLU A 99 -14.51 -10.83 -0.19
CA GLU A 99 -13.89 -11.66 0.84
C GLU A 99 -12.36 -11.48 0.83
N THR A 100 -11.71 -11.56 -0.34
CA THR A 100 -10.25 -11.39 -0.44
C THR A 100 -9.81 -9.94 -0.21
N LEU A 101 -10.65 -8.95 -0.54
CA LEU A 101 -10.44 -7.55 -0.12
C LEU A 101 -10.43 -7.42 1.40
N LYS A 102 -11.38 -8.10 2.08
CA LYS A 102 -11.44 -8.12 3.54
C LYS A 102 -10.20 -8.81 4.14
N GLU A 103 -9.77 -9.95 3.59
CA GLU A 103 -8.53 -10.64 3.98
C GLU A 103 -7.33 -9.69 3.89
N THR A 104 -7.22 -8.93 2.79
CA THR A 104 -6.15 -7.96 2.56
C THR A 104 -6.16 -6.85 3.62
N ILE A 105 -7.33 -6.32 3.96
CA ILE A 105 -7.47 -5.29 4.99
C ILE A 105 -7.12 -5.85 6.38
N ASP A 106 -7.61 -7.05 6.71
CA ASP A 106 -7.34 -7.73 7.97
C ASP A 106 -5.83 -8.03 8.10
N PHE A 107 -5.21 -8.50 7.02
CA PHE A 107 -3.77 -8.76 6.98
C PHE A 107 -2.95 -7.48 7.16
N ALA A 108 -3.31 -6.38 6.51
CA ALA A 108 -2.61 -5.11 6.67
C ALA A 108 -2.61 -4.62 8.12
N VAL A 109 -3.74 -4.78 8.83
CA VAL A 109 -3.86 -4.45 10.26
C VAL A 109 -2.97 -5.37 11.11
N ARG A 110 -2.96 -6.69 10.83
CA ARG A 110 -2.14 -7.69 11.53
C ARG A 110 -0.64 -7.50 11.29
N LEU A 111 -0.23 -7.20 10.06
CA LEU A 111 1.15 -6.94 9.66
C LEU A 111 1.73 -5.73 10.40
N ASP A 112 0.90 -4.75 10.68
CA ASP A 112 1.22 -3.52 11.43
C ASP A 112 2.48 -2.80 10.94
N PRO A 113 2.61 -2.47 9.65
CA PRO A 113 3.70 -1.62 9.17
C PRO A 113 3.61 -0.21 9.78
N ASP A 114 4.70 0.59 9.65
CA ASP A 114 4.68 1.99 10.07
C ASP A 114 3.71 2.82 9.23
N ASN A 115 3.62 2.53 7.94
CA ASN A 115 2.66 3.12 7.02
C ASN A 115 2.13 2.07 6.05
N ALA A 116 0.94 2.29 5.53
CA ALA A 116 0.34 1.48 4.46
C ALA A 116 -0.25 2.36 3.36
N GLN A 117 -0.16 1.90 2.14
CA GLN A 117 -0.84 2.52 1.00
C GLN A 117 -1.73 1.47 0.36
N PHE A 118 -2.98 1.84 0.13
CA PHE A 118 -3.97 1.02 -0.56
C PHE A 118 -4.30 1.70 -1.88
N ALA A 119 -3.85 1.11 -2.98
CA ALA A 119 -4.07 1.60 -4.34
C ALA A 119 -5.04 0.66 -5.07
N ALA A 120 -5.91 1.21 -5.90
CA ALA A 120 -6.67 0.37 -6.81
C ALA A 120 -5.73 -0.18 -7.90
N ALA A 121 -6.00 -1.39 -8.37
CA ALA A 121 -5.30 -1.98 -9.49
C ALA A 121 -5.49 -1.12 -10.74
N VAL A 122 -4.39 -0.87 -11.44
CA VAL A 122 -4.37 -0.10 -12.69
C VAL A 122 -3.72 -0.97 -13.75
N PRO A 123 -4.49 -1.49 -14.71
CA PRO A 123 -3.95 -2.29 -15.80
C PRO A 123 -3.28 -1.37 -16.84
N TYR A 124 -1.98 -1.39 -16.90
CA TYR A 124 -1.23 -0.61 -17.89
C TYR A 124 -1.09 -1.36 -19.22
N PRO A 125 -1.19 -0.67 -20.37
CA PRO A 125 -0.98 -1.27 -21.70
C PRO A 125 0.32 -2.09 -21.77
N GLY A 126 0.24 -3.25 -22.44
CA GLY A 126 1.36 -4.19 -22.54
C GLY A 126 1.51 -5.16 -21.35
N THR A 127 0.62 -5.10 -20.35
CA THR A 127 0.58 -6.08 -19.26
C THR A 127 -0.51 -7.12 -19.47
N GLU A 128 -0.30 -8.34 -18.96
CA GLU A 128 -1.31 -9.42 -19.00
C GLU A 128 -2.64 -8.97 -18.38
N MET A 129 -2.59 -8.21 -17.29
CA MET A 129 -3.77 -7.65 -16.64
C MET A 129 -4.55 -6.71 -17.58
N TYR A 130 -3.85 -5.93 -18.38
CA TYR A 130 -4.48 -5.02 -19.35
C TYR A 130 -5.20 -5.80 -20.44
N GLU A 131 -4.53 -6.79 -21.06
CA GLU A 131 -5.09 -7.62 -22.12
C GLU A 131 -6.32 -8.42 -21.63
N GLU A 132 -6.23 -8.97 -20.40
CA GLU A 132 -7.36 -9.64 -19.78
C GLU A 132 -8.52 -8.67 -19.52
N SER A 133 -8.23 -7.49 -19.02
CA SER A 133 -9.24 -6.47 -18.71
C SER A 133 -9.96 -5.97 -19.97
N LEU A 134 -9.24 -5.82 -21.08
CA LEU A 134 -9.84 -5.49 -22.38
C LEU A 134 -10.76 -6.62 -22.87
N ARG A 135 -10.25 -7.85 -22.89
CA ARG A 135 -10.99 -9.02 -23.38
C ARG A 135 -12.29 -9.25 -22.61
N LYS A 136 -12.27 -9.01 -21.28
CA LYS A 136 -13.43 -9.18 -20.41
C LYS A 136 -14.31 -7.93 -20.26
N GLY A 137 -13.94 -6.83 -20.88
CA GLY A 137 -14.67 -5.57 -20.79
C GLY A 137 -14.65 -4.94 -19.39
N TYR A 138 -13.62 -5.19 -18.61
CA TYR A 138 -13.48 -4.66 -17.25
C TYR A 138 -12.88 -3.25 -17.19
N LEU A 139 -12.14 -2.85 -18.24
CA LEU A 139 -11.48 -1.56 -18.29
C LEU A 139 -12.50 -0.45 -18.54
N ARG A 140 -12.44 0.59 -17.69
CA ARG A 140 -13.30 1.79 -17.78
C ARG A 140 -12.53 3.04 -18.14
N ALA A 141 -11.19 2.97 -18.24
CA ALA A 141 -10.36 4.07 -18.73
C ALA A 141 -10.56 4.21 -20.25
N GLN A 142 -10.72 5.45 -20.71
CA GLN A 142 -10.85 5.78 -22.14
C GLN A 142 -9.66 6.63 -22.60
N THR A 143 -9.02 7.35 -21.69
CA THR A 143 -7.91 8.27 -21.96
C THR A 143 -6.76 8.07 -20.98
N TRP A 144 -5.59 8.62 -21.29
CA TRP A 144 -4.43 8.57 -20.36
C TRP A 144 -4.68 9.37 -19.08
N GLU A 145 -5.51 10.39 -19.12
CA GLU A 145 -5.91 11.20 -17.99
C GLU A 145 -6.65 10.37 -16.93
N ASP A 146 -7.42 9.34 -17.37
CA ASP A 146 -8.12 8.45 -16.46
C ASP A 146 -7.14 7.65 -15.58
N TYR A 147 -5.97 7.29 -16.12
CA TYR A 147 -4.90 6.61 -15.35
C TYR A 147 -4.22 7.55 -14.35
N ALA A 148 -4.13 8.84 -14.67
CA ALA A 148 -3.51 9.85 -13.81
C ALA A 148 -4.47 10.35 -12.71
N ALA A 149 -5.78 10.29 -12.92
CA ALA A 149 -6.81 10.90 -12.07
C ALA A 149 -7.03 10.23 -10.72
N ARG A 150 -6.25 9.22 -10.33
CA ARG A 150 -6.43 8.43 -9.10
C ARG A 150 -7.81 7.75 -9.00
N ASP A 151 -8.55 7.72 -10.08
CA ASP A 151 -9.84 7.04 -10.15
C ASP A 151 -9.65 5.52 -10.30
N ILE A 152 -10.69 4.79 -9.95
CA ILE A 152 -10.74 3.35 -10.17
C ILE A 152 -11.12 3.13 -11.62
N VAL A 153 -10.19 2.57 -12.38
CA VAL A 153 -10.33 2.32 -13.83
C VAL A 153 -10.77 0.90 -14.15
N LEU A 154 -10.88 0.03 -13.14
CA LEU A 154 -11.32 -1.35 -13.26
C LEU A 154 -12.69 -1.56 -12.61
N GLU A 155 -13.48 -2.43 -13.24
CA GLU A 155 -14.72 -2.97 -12.71
C GLU A 155 -14.83 -4.41 -13.20
N THR A 156 -14.92 -5.36 -12.28
CA THR A 156 -14.94 -6.80 -12.57
C THR A 156 -16.33 -7.39 -12.34
N GLU A 157 -16.50 -8.67 -12.64
CA GLU A 157 -17.76 -9.40 -12.35
C GLU A 157 -18.09 -9.43 -10.85
N THR A 158 -17.06 -9.45 -10.00
CA THR A 158 -17.18 -9.58 -8.55
C THR A 158 -17.14 -8.25 -7.80
N LEU A 159 -16.56 -7.20 -8.41
CA LEU A 159 -16.28 -5.92 -7.76
C LEU A 159 -16.64 -4.74 -8.65
N SER A 160 -17.63 -3.98 -8.22
CA SER A 160 -17.95 -2.68 -8.82
C SER A 160 -16.93 -1.61 -8.40
N ARG A 161 -16.90 -0.50 -9.15
CA ARG A 161 -16.11 0.69 -8.76
C ARG A 161 -16.48 1.20 -7.36
N LEU A 162 -17.74 1.09 -6.98
CA LEU A 162 -18.24 1.49 -5.67
C LEU A 162 -17.72 0.55 -4.56
N ASP A 163 -17.67 -0.77 -4.82
CA ASP A 163 -17.12 -1.74 -3.87
C ASP A 163 -15.64 -1.46 -3.60
N LEU A 164 -14.87 -1.18 -4.64
CA LEU A 164 -13.45 -0.83 -4.51
C LEU A 164 -13.22 0.50 -3.76
N GLU A 165 -14.07 1.52 -4.01
CA GLU A 165 -13.99 2.78 -3.24
C GLU A 165 -14.33 2.57 -1.76
N LYS A 166 -15.35 1.78 -1.46
CA LYS A 166 -15.72 1.42 -0.08
C LYS A 166 -14.60 0.64 0.60
N ALA A 167 -14.05 -0.37 -0.06
CA ALA A 167 -12.93 -1.16 0.47
C ALA A 167 -11.69 -0.30 0.73
N ARG A 168 -11.35 0.61 -0.19
CA ARG A 168 -10.24 1.54 -0.02
C ARG A 168 -10.44 2.49 1.17
N LEU A 169 -11.63 3.05 1.31
CA LEU A 169 -11.98 3.89 2.46
C LEU A 169 -11.90 3.09 3.77
N GLU A 170 -12.44 1.88 3.79
CA GLU A 170 -12.39 0.98 4.94
C GLU A 170 -10.95 0.62 5.32
N ALA A 171 -10.11 0.26 4.34
CA ALA A 171 -8.70 -0.05 4.54
C ALA A 171 -7.96 1.10 5.24
N TYR A 172 -8.11 2.33 4.73
CA TYR A 172 -7.51 3.51 5.36
C TYR A 172 -8.05 3.77 6.75
N ARG A 173 -9.36 3.67 6.97
CA ARG A 173 -9.97 3.86 8.29
C ARG A 173 -9.49 2.82 9.29
N ARG A 174 -9.58 1.53 8.96
CA ARG A 174 -9.19 0.44 9.86
C ARG A 174 -7.69 0.45 10.15
N PHE A 175 -6.86 0.83 9.19
CA PHE A 175 -5.43 0.90 9.39
C PHE A 175 -5.00 2.11 10.21
N TYR A 176 -5.44 3.31 9.88
CA TYR A 176 -4.93 4.55 10.47
C TYR A 176 -5.67 5.01 11.72
N LEU A 177 -6.94 4.62 11.92
CA LEU A 177 -7.70 4.98 13.11
C LEU A 177 -7.61 3.93 14.24
N ARG A 178 -6.78 2.89 14.08
CA ARG A 178 -6.60 1.89 15.14
C ARG A 178 -5.83 2.47 16.34
N PRO A 179 -6.22 2.13 17.60
CA PRO A 179 -5.61 2.70 18.80
C PRO A 179 -4.08 2.54 18.83
N ARG A 180 -3.56 1.36 18.43
CA ARG A 180 -2.12 1.09 18.39
C ARG A 180 -1.35 2.03 17.48
N PHE A 181 -1.89 2.37 16.31
CA PHE A 181 -1.29 3.33 15.39
C PHE A 181 -1.29 4.74 15.99
N MET A 182 -2.43 5.14 16.58
CA MET A 182 -2.59 6.46 17.21
C MET A 182 -1.62 6.64 18.39
N LEU A 183 -1.53 5.64 19.28
CA LEU A 183 -0.61 5.67 20.42
C LEU A 183 0.85 5.73 19.95
N ARG A 184 1.25 4.90 18.98
CA ARG A 184 2.60 4.92 18.41
C ARG A 184 2.91 6.27 17.75
N THR A 185 1.95 6.89 17.10
CA THR A 185 2.10 8.20 16.48
C THR A 185 2.23 9.29 17.54
N ALA A 186 1.41 9.26 18.59
CA ALA A 186 1.49 10.20 19.71
C ALA A 186 2.83 10.08 20.46
N ALA A 187 3.33 8.86 20.70
CA ALA A 187 4.63 8.63 21.36
C ALA A 187 5.83 9.18 20.58
N ARG A 188 5.67 9.47 19.28
CA ARG A 188 6.72 10.10 18.45
C ARG A 188 6.75 11.63 18.51
N LEU A 189 5.82 12.27 19.24
CA LEU A 189 5.73 13.72 19.37
C LEU A 189 6.72 14.26 20.41
N THR A 190 8.01 13.97 20.24
CA THR A 190 9.07 14.34 21.21
C THR A 190 9.74 15.67 20.90
N SER A 191 9.51 16.25 19.72
CA SER A 191 10.10 17.52 19.31
C SER A 191 9.21 18.30 18.33
N ALA A 192 9.44 19.62 18.21
CA ALA A 192 8.73 20.46 17.24
C ALA A 192 8.92 20.02 15.78
N ARG A 193 10.07 19.38 15.46
CA ARG A 193 10.34 18.81 14.12
C ARG A 193 9.49 17.57 13.90
N GLU A 194 9.42 16.67 14.88
CA GLU A 194 8.59 15.46 14.83
C GLU A 194 7.10 15.83 14.80
N PHE A 195 6.67 16.81 15.57
CA PHE A 195 5.30 17.34 15.53
C PHE A 195 4.92 17.78 14.11
N ARG A 196 5.75 18.61 13.45
CA ARG A 196 5.47 19.08 12.07
C ARG A 196 5.41 17.93 11.08
N ARG A 197 6.26 16.91 11.22
CA ARG A 197 6.28 15.73 10.36
C ARG A 197 5.02 14.89 10.53
N VAL A 198 4.65 14.60 11.78
CA VAL A 198 3.43 13.85 12.12
C VAL A 198 2.19 14.62 11.68
N TRP A 199 2.14 15.93 11.92
CA TRP A 199 1.04 16.80 11.50
C TRP A 199 0.81 16.76 9.99
N ARG A 200 1.86 16.90 9.18
CA ARG A 200 1.76 16.79 7.72
C ARG A 200 1.29 15.40 7.29
N GLY A 201 1.79 14.35 7.90
CA GLY A 201 1.35 12.97 7.64
C GLY A 201 -0.13 12.77 7.98
N THR A 202 -0.57 13.26 9.13
CA THR A 202 -1.96 13.21 9.57
C THR A 202 -2.89 13.97 8.64
N LEU A 203 -2.53 15.19 8.24
CA LEU A 203 -3.29 15.96 7.25
C LEU A 203 -3.41 15.23 5.91
N SER A 204 -2.35 14.57 5.46
CA SER A 204 -2.39 13.75 4.23
C SER A 204 -3.35 12.57 4.36
N ILE A 205 -3.41 11.91 5.51
CA ILE A 205 -4.33 10.80 5.78
C ILE A 205 -5.77 11.33 5.85
N VAL A 206 -5.99 12.40 6.59
CA VAL A 206 -7.32 13.03 6.73
C VAL A 206 -7.85 13.48 5.36
N SER A 207 -7.03 14.15 4.56
CA SER A 207 -7.42 14.58 3.21
C SER A 207 -7.78 13.39 2.31
N ARG A 208 -7.06 12.27 2.41
CA ARG A 208 -7.40 11.02 1.69
C ARG A 208 -8.72 10.43 2.16
N LEU A 209 -8.94 10.37 3.47
CA LEU A 209 -10.20 9.86 4.02
C LEU A 209 -11.40 10.71 3.59
N ILE A 210 -11.27 12.04 3.59
CA ILE A 210 -12.29 12.97 3.09
C ILE A 210 -12.54 12.72 1.60
N TYR A 211 -11.48 12.68 0.79
CA TYR A 211 -11.57 12.44 -0.66
C TYR A 211 -12.29 11.12 -0.98
N PHE A 212 -11.88 10.01 -0.35
CA PHE A 212 -12.52 8.70 -0.57
C PHE A 212 -13.95 8.68 -0.07
N SER A 213 -14.25 9.31 1.07
CA SER A 213 -15.61 9.43 1.58
C SER A 213 -16.52 10.19 0.63
N GLN A 214 -16.03 11.29 0.04
CA GLN A 214 -16.76 12.06 -0.98
C GLN A 214 -17.00 11.25 -2.25
N ASN A 215 -16.00 10.48 -2.70
CA ASN A 215 -16.14 9.61 -3.87
C ASN A 215 -17.18 8.51 -3.65
N VAL A 216 -17.17 7.87 -2.48
CA VAL A 216 -18.20 6.88 -2.12
C VAL A 216 -19.58 7.52 -2.16
N LYS A 217 -19.79 8.66 -1.51
CA LYS A 217 -21.08 9.39 -1.51
C LYS A 217 -21.54 9.75 -2.92
N ARG A 218 -20.61 10.29 -3.76
CA ARG A 218 -20.91 10.69 -5.15
C ARG A 218 -21.34 9.50 -6.01
N LYS A 219 -20.64 8.35 -5.85
CA LYS A 219 -20.94 7.14 -6.63
C LYS A 219 -22.21 6.44 -6.14
N THR A 220 -22.49 6.44 -4.83
CA THR A 220 -23.76 5.91 -4.29
C THR A 220 -24.96 6.68 -4.83
N ARG A 221 -24.91 8.01 -4.89
CA ARG A 221 -25.99 8.85 -5.46
C ARG A 221 -26.22 8.63 -6.95
N LYS A 222 -25.22 8.20 -7.69
CA LYS A 222 -25.32 7.91 -9.14
C LYS A 222 -25.70 6.45 -9.45
N SER A 223 -25.80 5.59 -8.44
CA SER A 223 -26.26 4.23 -8.59
C SER A 223 -27.78 4.20 -8.75
N PRO A 224 -28.36 3.31 -9.61
CA PRO A 224 -29.82 3.19 -9.76
C PRO A 224 -30.56 2.93 -8.43
N GLN A 225 -29.90 2.24 -7.47
CA GLN A 225 -30.46 1.99 -6.15
C GLN A 225 -30.52 3.26 -5.26
N GLY A 226 -29.59 4.19 -5.39
CA GLY A 226 -29.59 5.45 -4.64
C GLY A 226 -30.60 6.48 -5.13
N ALA A 227 -31.16 6.31 -6.31
CA ALA A 227 -32.23 7.15 -6.82
C ALA A 227 -33.60 6.82 -6.21
N LEU A 228 -33.75 5.62 -5.64
CA LEU A 228 -34.98 5.17 -4.97
C LEU A 228 -35.05 5.58 -3.48
N GLU A 229 -33.91 5.87 -2.84
CA GLU A 229 -33.87 6.30 -1.43
C GLU A 229 -33.98 7.83 -1.25
N SER A 230 -33.97 8.60 -2.35
CA SER A 230 -34.05 10.06 -2.34
C SER A 230 -35.36 10.63 -2.91
N ALA A 231 -36.32 9.79 -3.24
CA ALA A 231 -37.68 10.11 -3.64
C ALA A 231 -38.68 9.76 -2.53
#